data_cb2c868a7f5aed965dd65b5fe3e15597
#
_entry.id   cb2c868a7f5aed965dd65b5fe3e15597
#
_cell.length_a   1.000
_cell.length_b   1.000
_cell.length_c   1.000
_cell.angle_alpha   90.00
_cell.angle_beta   90.00
_cell.angle_gamma   90.00
#
_symmetry.space_group_name_H-M   'P 1'
#
loop_
_entity.id
_entity.type
_entity.pdbx_description
1 polymer ?
#
loop_
_entity_poly.entity_id
_entity_poly.type
_entity_poly.pdbx_seq_one_letter_code
_entity_poly.pdbx_strand_id
1 'polypeptide(L)' 'MSTSAKKLGVNIKRIRETKGMTQGDLCRKLEIDRAYMSNVENGNKNPTLATIEKIANALDVSIDELMK' A
#
# COMPACT_ATOMS: atom_id res chain seq x y z
N MET A 1 -6.66 9.49 13.12
CA MET A 1 -5.88 9.04 11.93
C MET A 1 -5.92 10.11 10.85
N SER A 2 -4.83 10.37 10.22
CA SER A 2 -4.78 11.44 9.22
C SER A 2 -5.49 11.03 7.94
N THR A 3 -6.03 12.02 7.23
CA THR A 3 -6.67 11.82 5.93
C THR A 3 -5.69 11.22 4.93
N SER A 4 -4.41 11.61 5.02
CA SER A 4 -3.37 11.11 4.12
C SER A 4 -3.14 9.61 4.27
N ALA A 5 -3.14 9.10 5.50
CA ALA A 5 -2.97 7.67 5.74
C ALA A 5 -4.15 6.87 5.17
N LYS A 6 -5.36 7.38 5.34
CA LYS A 6 -6.55 6.72 4.80
C LYS A 6 -6.55 6.73 3.29
N LYS A 7 -6.20 7.86 2.68
CA LYS A 7 -6.14 8.00 1.23
C LYS A 7 -5.11 7.04 0.64
N LEU A 8 -3.93 6.98 1.26
CA LEU A 8 -2.88 6.07 0.84
C LEU A 8 -3.36 4.63 0.90
N GLY A 9 -3.98 4.24 2.00
CA GLY A 9 -4.48 2.88 2.17
C GLY A 9 -5.51 2.49 1.13
N VAL A 10 -6.47 3.37 0.87
CA VAL A 10 -7.50 3.15 -0.14
C VAL A 10 -6.87 2.99 -1.52
N ASN A 11 -5.91 3.85 -1.85
CA ASN A 11 -5.25 3.81 -3.15
C ASN A 11 -4.44 2.51 -3.33
N ILE A 12 -3.71 2.09 -2.30
CA ILE A 12 -2.95 0.84 -2.36
C ILE A 12 -3.88 -0.34 -2.64
N LYS A 13 -4.96 -0.43 -1.88
CA LYS A 13 -5.90 -1.54 -2.03
C LYS A 13 -6.55 -1.54 -3.41
N ARG A 14 -6.99 -0.37 -3.87
CA ARG A 14 -7.64 -0.24 -5.18
C ARG A 14 -6.69 -0.64 -6.31
N ILE A 15 -5.46 -0.12 -6.29
CA ILE A 15 -4.49 -0.41 -7.33
C ILE A 15 -4.10 -1.89 -7.30
N ARG A 16 -3.89 -2.43 -6.11
CA ARG A 16 -3.56 -3.85 -5.94
C ARG A 16 -4.66 -4.73 -6.57
N GLU A 17 -5.90 -4.44 -6.22
CA GLU A 17 -7.05 -5.22 -6.73
C GLU A 17 -7.21 -5.07 -8.23
N THR A 18 -7.01 -3.85 -8.74
CA THR A 18 -7.07 -3.60 -10.18
C THR A 18 -6.03 -4.43 -10.94
N LYS A 19 -4.89 -4.68 -10.32
CA LYS A 19 -3.82 -5.47 -10.92
C LYS A 19 -3.97 -6.98 -10.65
N GLY A 20 -5.07 -7.38 -10.04
CA GLY A 20 -5.35 -8.79 -9.78
C GLY A 20 -4.52 -9.40 -8.67
N MET A 21 -3.99 -8.58 -7.77
CA MET A 21 -3.15 -9.05 -6.67
C MET A 21 -3.94 -9.16 -5.39
N THR A 22 -3.75 -10.27 -4.68
CA THR A 22 -4.29 -10.40 -3.33
C THR A 22 -3.37 -9.65 -2.36
N GLN A 23 -3.87 -9.39 -1.15
CA GLN A 23 -3.04 -8.78 -0.12
C GLN A 23 -1.81 -9.65 0.17
N GLY A 24 -2.01 -10.99 0.20
CA GLY A 24 -0.90 -11.90 0.41
C GLY A 24 0.14 -11.84 -0.71
N ASP A 25 -0.30 -11.67 -1.96
CA ASP A 25 0.61 -11.53 -3.09
C ASP A 25 1.52 -10.33 -2.91
N LEU A 26 0.94 -9.19 -2.54
CA LEU A 26 1.71 -7.97 -2.33
C LEU A 26 2.67 -8.13 -1.15
N CYS A 27 2.20 -8.73 -0.06
CA CYS A 27 3.03 -8.94 1.13
C CYS A 27 4.22 -9.83 0.83
N ARG A 28 4.02 -10.90 0.06
CA ARG A 28 5.13 -11.78 -0.33
C ARG A 28 6.15 -11.05 -1.19
N LYS A 29 5.66 -10.23 -2.12
CA LYS A 29 6.53 -9.47 -3.00
C LYS A 29 7.37 -8.45 -2.22
N LEU A 30 6.79 -7.87 -1.17
CA LEU A 30 7.46 -6.86 -0.35
C LEU A 30 8.19 -7.45 0.86
N GLU A 31 7.98 -8.74 1.14
CA GLU A 31 8.53 -9.42 2.32
C GLU A 31 8.10 -8.72 3.61
N ILE A 32 6.83 -8.36 3.70
CA ILE A 32 6.27 -7.74 4.89
C ILE A 32 5.09 -8.54 5.41
N ASP A 33 4.78 -8.31 6.68
CA ASP A 33 3.71 -8.98 7.40
C ASP A 33 2.34 -8.53 6.89
N ARG A 34 1.40 -9.48 6.78
CA ARG A 34 0.04 -9.18 6.34
C ARG A 34 -0.70 -8.27 7.32
N ALA A 35 -0.44 -8.43 8.62
CA ALA A 35 -1.04 -7.58 9.63
C ALA A 35 -0.64 -6.12 9.41
N TYR A 36 0.63 -5.90 9.09
CA TYR A 36 1.13 -4.55 8.79
C TYR A 36 0.44 -3.98 7.56
N MET A 37 0.38 -4.76 6.47
CA MET A 37 -0.25 -4.29 5.23
C MET A 37 -1.74 -4.03 5.44
N SER A 38 -2.43 -4.87 6.20
CA SER A 38 -3.84 -4.68 6.52
C SER A 38 -4.04 -3.34 7.23
N ASN A 39 -3.18 -3.02 8.20
CA ASN A 39 -3.24 -1.74 8.90
C ASN A 39 -2.96 -0.56 7.98
N VAL A 40 -2.02 -0.71 7.05
CA VAL A 40 -1.73 0.34 6.08
C VAL A 40 -2.94 0.57 5.17
N GLU A 41 -3.53 -0.51 4.65
CA GLU A 41 -4.68 -0.39 3.74
C GLU A 41 -5.91 0.18 4.45
N ASN A 42 -6.05 -0.07 5.74
CA ASN A 42 -7.17 0.46 6.54
C ASN A 42 -6.92 1.88 7.06
N GLY A 43 -5.77 2.45 6.78
CA GLY A 43 -5.45 3.81 7.21
C GLY A 43 -5.03 3.93 8.65
N ASN A 44 -4.64 2.81 9.28
CA ASN A 44 -4.26 2.78 10.70
C ASN A 44 -2.74 2.89 10.91
N LYS A 45 -1.97 2.97 9.84
CA LYS A 45 -0.53 3.11 9.89
C LYS A 45 -0.05 4.14 8.87
N ASN A 46 1.00 4.86 9.24
CA ASN A 46 1.69 5.77 8.31
C ASN A 46 3.03 5.14 7.96
N PRO A 47 3.14 4.47 6.81
CA PRO A 47 4.44 3.89 6.44
C PRO A 47 5.44 5.00 6.15
N THR A 48 6.73 4.67 6.29
CA THR A 48 7.80 5.60 5.96
C THR A 48 7.83 5.81 4.45
N LEU A 49 8.50 6.89 4.01
CA LEU A 49 8.66 7.14 2.59
C LEU A 49 9.34 5.96 1.90
N ALA A 50 10.35 5.36 2.54
CA ALA A 50 11.04 4.20 1.98
C ALA A 50 10.07 3.04 1.73
N THR A 51 9.15 2.81 2.66
CA THR A 51 8.14 1.76 2.50
C THR A 51 7.16 2.10 1.38
N ILE A 52 6.74 3.36 1.31
CA ILE A 52 5.85 3.82 0.23
C ILE A 52 6.49 3.61 -1.13
N GLU A 53 7.78 3.89 -1.26
CA GLU A 53 8.53 3.66 -2.50
C GLU A 53 8.54 2.18 -2.87
N LYS A 54 8.74 1.31 -1.89
CA LYS A 54 8.73 -0.14 -2.13
C LYS A 54 7.35 -0.60 -2.61
N ILE A 55 6.29 -0.09 -1.99
CA ILE A 55 4.93 -0.44 -2.38
C ILE A 55 4.66 0.03 -3.81
N ALA A 56 5.04 1.26 -4.13
CA ALA A 56 4.86 1.81 -5.48
C ALA A 56 5.58 0.95 -6.52
N ASN A 57 6.82 0.56 -6.23
CA ASN A 57 7.60 -0.29 -7.12
C ASN A 57 6.95 -1.66 -7.30
N ALA A 58 6.47 -2.24 -6.20
CA ALA A 58 5.82 -3.55 -6.26
C ALA A 58 4.53 -3.52 -7.07
N LEU A 59 3.82 -2.40 -7.04
CA LEU A 59 2.58 -2.21 -7.80
C LEU A 59 2.82 -1.64 -9.19
N ASP A 60 4.07 -1.31 -9.50
CA ASP A 60 4.46 -0.74 -10.80
C ASP A 60 3.71 0.58 -11.07
N VAL A 61 3.66 1.44 -10.07
CA VAL A 61 3.08 2.78 -10.19
C VAL A 61 4.02 3.80 -9.55
N SER A 62 3.76 5.08 -9.80
CA SER A 62 4.54 6.14 -9.17
C SER A 62 4.01 6.40 -7.76
N ILE A 63 4.82 7.05 -6.94
CA ILE A 63 4.40 7.49 -5.61
C ILE A 63 3.20 8.43 -5.73
N ASP A 64 3.19 9.30 -6.76
CA ASP A 64 2.07 10.21 -6.98
C ASP A 64 0.75 9.47 -7.15
N GLU A 65 0.77 8.33 -7.82
CA GLU A 65 -0.43 7.50 -7.99
C GLU A 65 -0.96 7.01 -6.65
N LEU A 66 -0.07 6.68 -5.73
CA LEU A 66 -0.47 6.23 -4.40
C LEU A 66 -1.00 7.36 -3.53
N MET A 67 -0.54 8.57 -3.78
CA MET A 67 -0.85 9.70 -2.90
C MET A 67 -2.02 10.56 -3.40
N LYS A 68 -2.57 10.23 -4.55
CA LYS A 68 -3.75 10.95 -5.05
C LYS A 68 -4.93 10.72 -4.13
#